data_5cd97880c35796dca9a269730b3a893c
#
_entry.id   5cd97880c35796dca9a269730b3a893c
#
_cell.length_a   1.000
_cell.length_b   1.000
_cell.length_c   1.000
_cell.angle_alpha   90.00
_cell.angle_beta   90.00
_cell.angle_gamma   90.00
#
_symmetry.space_group_name_H-M   'P 1'
#
loop_
_entity.id
_entity.type
_entity.pdbx_description
1 polymer ?
#
loop_
_entity_poly.entity_id
_entity_poly.type
_entity_poly.pdbx_seq_one_letter_code
_entity_poly.pdbx_strand_id
1 'polypeptide(L)'
;IAVASSNAPAMAKAVKGTNIPIVTWDSDFLTKDFGLRKAYVGTKNYDIGVNLAEIVMMLKPGGGEICIQSGGASAANHNERMSGIRDTIAGRADSGKYPSAELKGENGWTEASGCPLYTNDDFPLSVQQMEDIMAKHPNLTAFVPTGGFPQFVSKAFRRVAAKHADRISSMKTAVVIADTLPMQMEDLAAGRTHGQVGQQPYMMGYKSMFVLKDIVDGKSLKFDNDAAKAIYTGLDVCMRPNIESCIAG
;
A
#
# COMPACT_ATOMS: atom_id res chain seq x y z
N ILE A 1 21.85 8.56 -8.28
CA ILE A 1 21.46 7.32 -7.58
C ILE A 1 19.94 7.27 -7.47
N ALA A 2 19.30 6.12 -7.79
CA ALA A 2 17.91 5.86 -7.49
C ALA A 2 17.80 5.00 -6.24
N VAL A 3 16.95 5.39 -5.29
CA VAL A 3 16.78 4.69 -4.00
C VAL A 3 15.30 4.54 -3.64
N ALA A 4 14.96 3.42 -3.01
CA ALA A 4 13.73 3.21 -2.28
C ALA A 4 14.09 2.74 -0.86
N SER A 5 13.32 3.10 0.15
CA SER A 5 13.67 2.76 1.52
C SER A 5 12.45 2.48 2.38
N SER A 6 12.48 1.38 3.12
CA SER A 6 11.52 1.08 4.18
C SER A 6 11.72 1.95 5.45
N ASN A 7 12.84 2.68 5.52
CA ASN A 7 13.15 3.60 6.63
C ASN A 7 13.59 4.97 6.09
N ALA A 8 12.60 5.82 5.76
CA ALA A 8 12.84 7.14 5.18
C ALA A 8 13.76 8.04 6.03
N PRO A 9 13.64 8.14 7.37
CA PRO A 9 14.57 8.92 8.19
C PRO A 9 16.03 8.44 8.13
N ALA A 10 16.26 7.13 8.15
CA ALA A 10 17.60 6.57 8.07
C ALA A 10 18.22 6.83 6.70
N MET A 11 17.46 6.65 5.63
CA MET A 11 17.94 6.92 4.27
C MET A 11 18.25 8.42 4.07
N ALA A 12 17.37 9.31 4.53
CA ALA A 12 17.61 10.76 4.46
C ALA A 12 18.91 11.13 5.19
N LYS A 13 19.16 10.54 6.37
CA LYS A 13 20.44 10.74 7.10
C LYS A 13 21.66 10.22 6.31
N ALA A 14 21.54 9.07 5.66
CA ALA A 14 22.63 8.46 4.89
C ALA A 14 23.02 9.27 3.65
N VAL A 15 22.07 9.91 2.98
CA VAL A 15 22.34 10.72 1.78
C VAL A 15 22.63 12.19 2.07
N LYS A 16 22.46 12.62 3.30
CA LYS A 16 22.72 14.02 3.70
C LYS A 16 24.19 14.37 3.48
N GLY A 17 24.41 15.46 2.75
CA GLY A 17 25.76 15.95 2.44
C GLY A 17 26.40 15.31 1.21
N THR A 18 25.74 14.38 0.52
CA THR A 18 26.21 13.88 -0.78
C THR A 18 26.01 14.95 -1.87
N ASN A 19 26.96 15.03 -2.79
CA ASN A 19 26.83 15.83 -4.02
C ASN A 19 26.25 15.03 -5.19
N ILE A 20 25.97 13.74 -4.98
CA ILE A 20 25.40 12.87 -6.01
C ILE A 20 23.89 13.11 -6.10
N PRO A 21 23.34 13.35 -7.30
CA PRO A 21 21.88 13.50 -7.47
C PRO A 21 21.15 12.25 -6.99
N ILE A 22 20.13 12.45 -6.15
CA ILE A 22 19.25 11.40 -5.63
C ILE A 22 17.89 11.49 -6.33
N VAL A 23 17.40 10.37 -6.77
CA VAL A 23 16.00 10.14 -7.18
C VAL A 23 15.42 9.07 -6.26
N THR A 24 14.31 9.34 -5.63
CA THR A 24 13.59 8.33 -4.87
C THR A 24 12.53 7.66 -5.77
N TRP A 25 12.27 6.39 -5.54
CA TRP A 25 11.22 5.66 -6.24
C TRP A 25 10.49 4.72 -5.28
N ASP A 26 9.22 4.40 -5.57
CA ASP A 26 8.31 3.61 -4.72
C ASP A 26 8.10 4.21 -3.32
N SER A 27 9.10 4.19 -2.46
CA SER A 27 9.09 4.81 -1.13
C SER A 27 9.93 6.08 -1.12
N ASP A 28 9.33 7.20 -0.72
CA ASP A 28 9.96 8.52 -0.71
C ASP A 28 10.54 8.88 0.66
N PHE A 29 11.24 10.01 0.72
CA PHE A 29 11.57 10.68 1.98
C PHE A 29 10.32 11.27 2.64
N LEU A 30 10.44 11.66 3.90
CA LEU A 30 9.43 12.49 4.53
C LEU A 30 9.45 13.90 3.92
N THR A 31 8.32 14.59 3.93
CA THR A 31 8.14 15.91 3.30
C THR A 31 9.24 16.92 3.69
N LYS A 32 9.66 16.92 4.97
CA LYS A 32 10.75 17.78 5.47
C LYS A 32 12.12 17.53 4.81
N ASP A 33 12.31 16.35 4.23
CA ASP A 33 13.57 15.88 3.64
C ASP A 33 13.53 15.89 2.10
N PHE A 34 12.45 16.36 1.46
CA PHE A 34 12.31 16.41 -0.01
C PHE A 34 13.41 17.23 -0.71
N GLY A 35 14.03 18.17 -0.01
CA GLY A 35 15.19 18.91 -0.53
C GLY A 35 16.43 18.06 -0.80
N LEU A 36 16.52 16.85 -0.23
CA LEU A 36 17.65 15.92 -0.43
C LEU A 36 17.59 15.19 -1.77
N ARG A 37 16.47 15.19 -2.46
CA ARG A 37 16.29 14.53 -3.76
C ARG A 37 15.95 15.49 -4.88
N LYS A 38 16.18 15.08 -6.11
CA LYS A 38 15.85 15.82 -7.33
C LYS A 38 14.43 15.51 -7.82
N ALA A 39 13.99 14.26 -7.66
CA ALA A 39 12.66 13.80 -8.05
C ALA A 39 12.24 12.57 -7.21
N TYR A 40 10.94 12.37 -7.11
CA TYR A 40 10.29 11.12 -6.75
C TYR A 40 9.65 10.51 -8.00
N VAL A 41 9.80 9.21 -8.21
CA VAL A 41 9.13 8.46 -9.27
C VAL A 41 8.36 7.30 -8.63
N GLY A 42 7.05 7.33 -8.65
CA GLY A 42 6.27 6.27 -8.01
C GLY A 42 4.78 6.50 -8.06
N THR A 43 4.05 5.74 -7.28
CA THR A 43 2.61 5.90 -7.13
C THR A 43 2.32 6.99 -6.09
N LYS A 44 1.18 7.65 -6.21
CA LYS A 44 0.64 8.47 -5.14
C LYS A 44 0.10 7.54 -4.06
N ASN A 45 0.93 7.25 -3.06
CA ASN A 45 0.67 6.20 -2.07
C ASN A 45 -0.62 6.40 -1.27
N TYR A 46 -0.97 7.66 -0.97
CA TYR A 46 -2.24 7.97 -0.33
C TYR A 46 -3.44 7.45 -1.15
N ASP A 47 -3.39 7.59 -2.49
CA ASP A 47 -4.47 7.15 -3.38
C ASP A 47 -4.58 5.60 -3.44
N ILE A 48 -3.50 4.84 -3.21
CA ILE A 48 -3.60 3.39 -2.99
C ILE A 48 -4.49 3.11 -1.78
N GLY A 49 -4.26 3.82 -0.68
CA GLY A 49 -5.07 3.70 0.53
C GLY A 49 -6.54 4.07 0.30
N VAL A 50 -6.79 5.17 -0.43
CA VAL A 50 -8.14 5.59 -0.82
C VAL A 50 -8.86 4.47 -1.57
N ASN A 51 -8.26 3.90 -2.61
CA ASN A 51 -8.87 2.84 -3.41
C ASN A 51 -9.08 1.54 -2.62
N LEU A 52 -8.14 1.18 -1.72
CA LEU A 52 -8.35 0.03 -0.81
C LEU A 52 -9.58 0.26 0.08
N ALA A 53 -9.74 1.47 0.62
CA ALA A 53 -10.88 1.83 1.46
C ALA A 53 -12.20 1.83 0.67
N GLU A 54 -12.20 2.38 -0.53
CA GLU A 54 -13.40 2.41 -1.40
C GLU A 54 -13.90 1.00 -1.72
N ILE A 55 -12.98 0.06 -2.03
CA ILE A 55 -13.34 -1.35 -2.22
C ILE A 55 -13.96 -1.92 -0.94
N VAL A 56 -13.30 -1.69 0.21
CA VAL A 56 -13.79 -2.20 1.51
C VAL A 56 -15.19 -1.64 1.82
N MET A 57 -15.39 -0.34 1.68
CA MET A 57 -16.67 0.32 1.95
C MET A 57 -17.78 -0.15 0.99
N MET A 58 -17.44 -0.37 -0.29
CA MET A 58 -18.38 -0.93 -1.27
C MET A 58 -18.78 -2.35 -0.90
N LEU A 59 -17.85 -3.19 -0.46
CA LEU A 59 -18.11 -4.58 -0.06
C LEU A 59 -18.82 -4.67 1.31
N LYS A 60 -18.62 -3.68 2.17
CA LYS A 60 -19.08 -3.64 3.57
C LYS A 60 -19.70 -2.28 3.91
N PRO A 61 -20.83 -1.92 3.28
CA PRO A 61 -21.43 -0.59 3.48
C PRO A 61 -21.94 -0.34 4.91
N GLY A 62 -22.12 -1.38 5.71
CA GLY A 62 -22.54 -1.25 7.12
C GLY A 62 -21.41 -0.99 8.11
N GLY A 63 -20.16 -0.90 7.64
CA GLY A 63 -19.02 -0.77 8.53
C GLY A 63 -18.63 -2.06 9.25
N GLY A 64 -17.89 -1.94 10.33
CA GLY A 64 -17.46 -3.04 11.18
C GLY A 64 -16.03 -2.93 11.69
N GLU A 65 -15.45 -4.05 12.05
CA GLU A 65 -14.09 -4.13 12.56
C GLU A 65 -13.10 -4.33 11.42
N ILE A 66 -12.09 -3.47 11.31
CA ILE A 66 -11.05 -3.51 10.28
C ILE A 66 -9.67 -3.73 10.90
N CYS A 67 -8.84 -4.54 10.27
CA CYS A 67 -7.42 -4.60 10.58
C CYS A 67 -6.57 -4.21 9.38
N ILE A 68 -5.77 -3.16 9.53
CA ILE A 68 -4.77 -2.76 8.55
C ILE A 68 -3.46 -3.48 8.86
N GLN A 69 -2.83 -4.08 7.84
CA GLN A 69 -1.50 -4.64 7.94
C GLN A 69 -0.53 -3.78 7.13
N SER A 70 0.48 -3.25 7.78
CA SER A 70 1.46 -2.32 7.23
C SER A 70 2.85 -2.97 7.13
N GLY A 71 3.77 -2.33 6.39
CA GLY A 71 5.19 -2.66 6.39
C GLY A 71 5.88 -2.22 7.67
N GLY A 72 6.95 -1.44 7.56
CA GLY A 72 7.61 -0.86 8.74
C GLY A 72 6.93 0.43 9.22
N ALA A 73 6.90 0.67 10.53
CA ALA A 73 6.30 1.88 11.11
C ALA A 73 6.96 3.20 10.62
N SER A 74 8.20 3.14 10.14
CA SER A 74 8.95 4.26 9.56
C SER A 74 8.93 4.31 8.02
N ALA A 75 8.20 3.41 7.36
CA ALA A 75 8.07 3.39 5.90
C ALA A 75 7.05 4.45 5.45
N ALA A 76 7.52 5.47 4.73
CA ALA A 76 6.70 6.62 4.33
C ALA A 76 5.52 6.18 3.45
N ASN A 77 5.76 5.35 2.44
CA ASN A 77 4.74 4.85 1.52
C ASN A 77 3.60 4.11 2.25
N HIS A 78 3.92 3.23 3.19
CA HIS A 78 2.91 2.48 3.95
C HIS A 78 2.12 3.38 4.91
N ASN A 79 2.76 4.37 5.51
CA ASN A 79 2.07 5.35 6.36
C ASN A 79 1.09 6.22 5.57
N GLU A 80 1.44 6.59 4.33
CA GLU A 80 0.54 7.28 3.40
C GLU A 80 -0.65 6.39 3.00
N ARG A 81 -0.39 5.12 2.62
CA ARG A 81 -1.46 4.15 2.28
C ARG A 81 -2.41 3.92 3.45
N MET A 82 -1.88 3.74 4.65
CA MET A 82 -2.67 3.58 5.87
C MET A 82 -3.54 4.82 6.15
N SER A 83 -2.98 6.02 5.93
CA SER A 83 -3.75 7.26 6.07
C SER A 83 -4.85 7.38 5.03
N GLY A 84 -4.58 7.03 3.78
CA GLY A 84 -5.60 6.98 2.73
C GLY A 84 -6.78 6.07 3.11
N ILE A 85 -6.50 4.89 3.70
CA ILE A 85 -7.55 3.98 4.20
C ILE A 85 -8.36 4.65 5.31
N ARG A 86 -7.69 5.15 6.34
CA ARG A 86 -8.32 5.73 7.53
C ARG A 86 -9.13 6.98 7.21
N ASP A 87 -8.55 7.88 6.42
CA ASP A 87 -9.17 9.16 6.12
C ASP A 87 -10.36 9.03 5.19
N THR A 88 -10.28 8.13 4.19
CA THR A 88 -11.42 7.82 3.31
C THR A 88 -12.57 7.22 4.10
N ILE A 89 -12.31 6.22 4.92
CA ILE A 89 -13.34 5.59 5.77
C ILE A 89 -13.96 6.62 6.73
N ALA A 90 -13.15 7.47 7.34
CA ALA A 90 -13.63 8.47 8.29
C ALA A 90 -14.24 9.72 7.66
N GLY A 91 -14.13 9.89 6.33
CA GLY A 91 -14.55 11.11 5.64
C GLY A 91 -13.67 12.31 5.97
N ARG A 92 -12.39 12.08 6.29
CA ARG A 92 -11.40 13.12 6.60
C ARG A 92 -10.64 13.53 5.33
N ALA A 93 -10.28 14.80 5.23
CA ALA A 93 -9.37 15.28 4.19
C ALA A 93 -7.93 14.84 4.47
N ASP A 94 -7.14 14.64 3.39
CA ASP A 94 -5.69 14.43 3.51
C ASP A 94 -5.02 15.64 4.19
N SER A 95 -4.45 15.38 5.36
CA SER A 95 -3.77 16.41 6.15
C SER A 95 -2.29 16.58 5.77
N GLY A 96 -1.73 15.71 4.94
CA GLY A 96 -0.30 15.62 4.66
C GLY A 96 0.55 15.15 5.84
N LYS A 97 -0.07 14.67 6.92
CA LYS A 97 0.60 14.12 8.11
C LYS A 97 0.29 12.64 8.23
N TYR A 98 1.31 11.80 8.18
CA TYR A 98 1.16 10.35 8.12
C TYR A 98 1.93 9.63 9.24
N PRO A 99 1.38 8.55 9.81
CA PRO A 99 0.02 8.05 9.59
C PRO A 99 -1.04 8.94 10.27
N SER A 100 -2.26 8.93 9.72
CA SER A 100 -3.42 9.59 10.33
C SER A 100 -3.96 8.83 11.54
N ALA A 101 -4.88 9.46 12.29
CA ALA A 101 -5.46 8.87 13.48
C ALA A 101 -6.25 7.58 13.17
N GLU A 102 -6.18 6.62 14.07
CA GLU A 102 -6.91 5.35 14.03
C GLU A 102 -8.43 5.57 13.96
N LEU A 103 -9.13 4.59 13.40
CA LEU A 103 -10.60 4.56 13.37
C LEU A 103 -11.14 4.10 14.72
N LYS A 104 -12.06 4.89 15.30
CA LYS A 104 -12.65 4.65 16.63
C LYS A 104 -14.18 4.67 16.61
N GLY A 105 -14.78 4.34 15.45
CA GLY A 105 -16.23 4.32 15.24
C GLY A 105 -16.68 5.22 14.09
N GLU A 106 -15.77 5.93 13.41
CA GLU A 106 -16.11 6.82 12.31
C GLU A 106 -16.80 6.05 11.18
N ASN A 107 -17.95 6.53 10.75
CA ASN A 107 -18.80 5.91 9.73
C ASN A 107 -19.08 4.41 10.00
N GLY A 108 -19.15 4.03 11.28
CA GLY A 108 -19.39 2.64 11.71
C GLY A 108 -18.15 1.74 11.67
N TRP A 109 -16.94 2.28 11.46
CA TRP A 109 -15.70 1.52 11.41
C TRP A 109 -14.82 1.71 12.63
N THR A 110 -14.29 0.62 13.15
CA THR A 110 -13.33 0.61 14.27
C THR A 110 -12.14 -0.28 13.93
N GLU A 111 -10.92 0.17 14.21
CA GLU A 111 -9.76 -0.71 14.08
C GLU A 111 -9.77 -1.78 15.16
N ALA A 112 -9.51 -3.03 14.75
CA ALA A 112 -9.44 -4.18 15.62
C ALA A 112 -8.32 -4.01 16.69
N SER A 113 -8.57 -4.48 17.89
CA SER A 113 -7.56 -4.42 18.96
C SER A 113 -6.27 -5.14 18.55
N GLY A 114 -5.16 -4.43 18.58
CA GLY A 114 -3.84 -4.89 18.14
C GLY A 114 -3.49 -4.53 16.70
N CYS A 115 -4.39 -3.84 15.98
CA CYS A 115 -4.08 -3.25 14.69
C CYS A 115 -3.71 -1.76 14.84
N PRO A 116 -2.92 -1.19 13.93
CA PRO A 116 -2.36 -1.84 12.75
C PRO A 116 -1.27 -2.86 13.07
N LEU A 117 -1.14 -3.89 12.23
CA LEU A 117 -0.07 -4.86 12.30
C LEU A 117 1.13 -4.38 11.48
N TYR A 118 2.35 -4.56 11.98
CA TYR A 118 3.57 -4.21 11.26
C TYR A 118 4.36 -5.46 10.92
N THR A 119 4.61 -5.68 9.62
CA THR A 119 5.35 -6.85 9.12
C THR A 119 6.84 -6.64 9.12
N ASN A 120 7.31 -5.37 9.05
CA ASN A 120 8.72 -5.02 8.82
C ASN A 120 9.32 -5.74 7.60
N ASP A 121 8.51 -5.94 6.55
CA ASP A 121 8.83 -6.66 5.32
C ASP A 121 9.19 -8.16 5.54
N ASP A 122 8.81 -8.72 6.68
CA ASP A 122 8.86 -10.17 6.94
C ASP A 122 7.56 -10.82 6.41
N PHE A 123 7.66 -11.45 5.25
CA PHE A 123 6.49 -12.04 4.57
C PHE A 123 5.93 -13.27 5.31
N PRO A 124 6.74 -14.20 5.85
CA PRO A 124 6.24 -15.23 6.75
C PRO A 124 5.47 -14.69 7.95
N LEU A 125 5.99 -13.65 8.61
CA LEU A 125 5.30 -12.98 9.72
C LEU A 125 3.96 -12.40 9.28
N SER A 126 3.86 -11.84 8.08
CA SER A 126 2.60 -11.27 7.58
C SER A 126 1.49 -12.30 7.47
N VAL A 127 1.83 -13.54 7.05
CA VAL A 127 0.86 -14.64 6.98
C VAL A 127 0.46 -15.11 8.39
N GLN A 128 1.42 -15.19 9.31
CA GLN A 128 1.14 -15.55 10.72
C GLN A 128 0.20 -14.50 11.34
N GLN A 129 0.48 -13.23 11.15
CA GLN A 129 -0.37 -12.14 11.63
C GLN A 129 -1.79 -12.20 11.05
N MET A 130 -1.94 -12.54 9.76
CA MET A 130 -3.26 -12.76 9.15
C MET A 130 -4.02 -13.90 9.84
N GLU A 131 -3.36 -15.02 10.10
CA GLU A 131 -3.97 -16.16 10.79
C GLU A 131 -4.38 -15.79 12.23
N ASP A 132 -3.49 -15.14 12.97
CA ASP A 132 -3.71 -14.76 14.36
C ASP A 132 -4.85 -13.74 14.51
N ILE A 133 -4.90 -12.71 13.66
CA ILE A 133 -5.95 -11.70 13.73
C ILE A 133 -7.32 -12.28 13.37
N MET A 134 -7.39 -13.17 12.37
CA MET A 134 -8.62 -13.86 12.04
C MET A 134 -9.09 -14.80 13.14
N ALA A 135 -8.17 -15.45 13.85
CA ALA A 135 -8.52 -16.30 14.98
C ALA A 135 -8.98 -15.48 16.19
N LYS A 136 -8.28 -14.39 16.50
CA LYS A 136 -8.58 -13.51 17.64
C LYS A 136 -9.87 -12.70 17.47
N HIS A 137 -10.19 -12.29 16.25
CA HIS A 137 -11.35 -11.45 15.92
C HIS A 137 -12.33 -12.21 15.02
N PRO A 138 -13.23 -13.04 15.59
CA PRO A 138 -14.20 -13.84 14.80
C PRO A 138 -15.17 -12.96 14.00
N ASN A 139 -15.36 -11.70 14.39
CA ASN A 139 -16.24 -10.74 13.71
C ASN A 139 -15.47 -9.74 12.84
N LEU A 140 -14.17 -9.93 12.59
CA LEU A 140 -13.40 -9.06 11.72
C LEU A 140 -14.07 -8.90 10.36
N THR A 141 -14.44 -7.68 10.02
CA THR A 141 -15.20 -7.34 8.80
C THR A 141 -14.28 -7.14 7.59
N ALA A 142 -13.08 -6.59 7.83
CA ALA A 142 -12.10 -6.38 6.77
C ALA A 142 -10.66 -6.60 7.25
N PHE A 143 -9.85 -7.23 6.38
CA PHE A 143 -8.39 -7.35 6.53
C PHE A 143 -7.73 -6.67 5.33
N VAL A 144 -6.90 -5.64 5.59
CA VAL A 144 -6.40 -4.73 4.56
C VAL A 144 -4.88 -4.54 4.67
N PRO A 145 -4.08 -5.41 4.04
CA PRO A 145 -2.66 -5.19 3.85
C PRO A 145 -2.37 -4.04 2.88
N THR A 146 -1.48 -3.13 3.30
CA THR A 146 -1.00 -1.99 2.50
C THR A 146 0.09 -2.38 1.48
N GLY A 147 0.45 -3.64 1.41
CA GLY A 147 1.35 -4.26 0.45
C GLY A 147 0.99 -5.72 0.26
N GLY A 148 1.48 -6.37 -0.79
CA GLY A 148 1.19 -7.77 -1.12
C GLY A 148 1.78 -8.82 -0.15
N PHE A 149 2.26 -8.39 1.02
CA PHE A 149 3.06 -9.17 1.95
C PHE A 149 2.60 -10.62 2.18
N PRO A 150 1.34 -10.90 2.56
CA PRO A 150 0.93 -12.28 2.84
C PRO A 150 0.89 -13.13 1.57
N GLN A 151 0.58 -12.54 0.41
CA GLN A 151 0.49 -13.27 -0.85
C GLN A 151 1.86 -13.59 -1.46
N PHE A 152 2.93 -12.87 -1.08
CA PHE A 152 4.29 -13.18 -1.51
C PHE A 152 4.76 -14.55 -0.99
N VAL A 153 4.15 -15.08 0.07
CA VAL A 153 4.31 -16.47 0.52
C VAL A 153 3.08 -17.29 0.13
N SER A 154 2.82 -17.39 -1.16
CA SER A 154 1.56 -17.87 -1.76
C SER A 154 1.03 -19.17 -1.16
N LYS A 155 1.88 -20.18 -0.94
CA LYS A 155 1.46 -21.46 -0.34
C LYS A 155 0.92 -21.31 1.08
N ALA A 156 1.59 -20.49 1.90
CA ALA A 156 1.18 -20.26 3.28
C ALA A 156 -0.10 -19.39 3.31
N PHE A 157 -0.17 -18.33 2.52
CA PHE A 157 -1.36 -17.50 2.37
C PHE A 157 -2.59 -18.35 1.96
N ARG A 158 -2.45 -19.18 0.92
CA ARG A 158 -3.55 -20.04 0.43
C ARG A 158 -4.01 -21.04 1.47
N ARG A 159 -3.11 -21.56 2.32
CA ARG A 159 -3.46 -22.41 3.45
C ARG A 159 -4.28 -21.68 4.50
N VAL A 160 -3.88 -20.45 4.87
CA VAL A 160 -4.65 -19.62 5.83
C VAL A 160 -5.99 -19.22 5.23
N ALA A 161 -6.04 -18.81 3.95
CA ALA A 161 -7.28 -18.50 3.27
C ALA A 161 -8.25 -19.71 3.22
N ALA A 162 -7.72 -20.92 3.00
CA ALA A 162 -8.51 -22.16 3.03
C ALA A 162 -9.03 -22.49 4.44
N LYS A 163 -8.24 -22.26 5.48
CA LYS A 163 -8.65 -22.45 6.88
C LYS A 163 -9.81 -21.53 7.29
N HIS A 164 -9.87 -20.33 6.70
CA HIS A 164 -10.91 -19.34 6.94
C HIS A 164 -11.87 -19.17 5.74
N ALA A 165 -12.00 -20.19 4.90
CA ALA A 165 -12.79 -20.14 3.67
C ALA A 165 -14.27 -19.80 3.92
N ASP A 166 -14.84 -20.29 5.02
CA ASP A 166 -16.21 -20.00 5.44
C ASP A 166 -16.46 -18.49 5.63
N ARG A 167 -15.47 -17.75 6.09
CA ARG A 167 -15.54 -16.29 6.29
C ARG A 167 -15.22 -15.51 5.03
N ILE A 168 -14.19 -15.93 4.31
CA ILE A 168 -13.72 -15.26 3.11
C ILE A 168 -14.72 -15.48 1.98
N SER A 169 -15.05 -16.74 1.65
CA SER A 169 -15.97 -17.04 0.55
C SER A 169 -17.41 -16.55 0.77
N SER A 170 -17.84 -16.46 2.02
CA SER A 170 -19.17 -15.91 2.37
C SER A 170 -19.18 -14.39 2.49
N MET A 171 -18.05 -13.73 2.24
CA MET A 171 -17.89 -12.29 2.42
C MET A 171 -18.11 -11.79 3.86
N LYS A 172 -18.09 -12.65 4.89
CA LYS A 172 -18.10 -12.19 6.29
C LYS A 172 -16.88 -11.32 6.59
N THR A 173 -15.71 -11.71 6.09
CA THR A 173 -14.50 -10.91 6.14
C THR A 173 -14.06 -10.56 4.72
N ALA A 174 -14.05 -9.29 4.38
CA ALA A 174 -13.44 -8.80 3.15
C ALA A 174 -11.91 -8.82 3.27
N VAL A 175 -11.22 -9.37 2.27
CA VAL A 175 -9.76 -9.36 2.16
C VAL A 175 -9.39 -8.54 0.95
N VAL A 176 -8.85 -7.33 1.17
CA VAL A 176 -8.50 -6.37 0.12
C VAL A 176 -7.04 -5.97 0.31
N ILE A 177 -6.20 -6.21 -0.69
CA ILE A 177 -4.73 -6.17 -0.54
C ILE A 177 -4.14 -5.25 -1.61
N ALA A 178 -3.07 -4.54 -1.29
CA ALA A 178 -2.30 -3.81 -2.29
C ALA A 178 -1.48 -4.76 -3.18
N ASP A 179 -1.08 -4.24 -4.34
CA ASP A 179 -0.34 -4.89 -5.42
C ASP A 179 -1.18 -5.85 -6.28
N THR A 180 -0.67 -6.13 -7.51
CA THR A 180 -1.38 -6.92 -8.54
C THR A 180 -0.43 -7.89 -9.27
N LEU A 181 0.49 -8.51 -8.53
CA LEU A 181 1.38 -9.51 -9.11
C LEU A 181 0.58 -10.74 -9.60
N PRO A 182 1.11 -11.53 -10.54
CA PRO A 182 0.38 -12.67 -11.13
C PRO A 182 -0.25 -13.61 -10.10
N MET A 183 0.48 -13.97 -9.02
CA MET A 183 -0.06 -14.83 -7.97
C MET A 183 -1.22 -14.18 -7.20
N GLN A 184 -1.25 -12.85 -7.12
CA GLN A 184 -2.33 -12.09 -6.47
C GLN A 184 -3.58 -12.08 -7.34
N MET A 185 -3.41 -11.97 -8.66
CA MET A 185 -4.52 -12.08 -9.61
C MET A 185 -5.13 -13.50 -9.63
N GLU A 186 -4.31 -14.55 -9.50
CA GLU A 186 -4.80 -15.92 -9.30
C GLU A 186 -5.62 -16.06 -8.01
N ASP A 187 -5.19 -15.41 -6.94
CA ASP A 187 -5.92 -15.45 -5.66
C ASP A 187 -7.22 -14.64 -5.73
N LEU A 188 -7.24 -13.51 -6.44
CA LEU A 188 -8.45 -12.73 -6.71
C LEU A 188 -9.45 -13.52 -7.58
N ALA A 189 -8.99 -14.15 -8.66
CA ALA A 189 -9.81 -15.00 -9.52
C ALA A 189 -10.46 -16.16 -8.74
N ALA A 190 -9.69 -16.76 -7.84
CA ALA A 190 -10.14 -17.88 -7.00
C ALA A 190 -11.00 -17.45 -5.79
N GLY A 191 -11.23 -16.16 -5.57
CA GLY A 191 -12.04 -15.64 -4.45
C GLY A 191 -11.36 -15.76 -3.08
N ARG A 192 -10.04 -15.87 -3.05
CA ARG A 192 -9.26 -15.80 -1.80
C ARG A 192 -9.01 -14.37 -1.34
N THR A 193 -9.12 -13.41 -2.27
CA THR A 193 -9.20 -11.97 -2.01
C THR A 193 -10.41 -11.38 -2.75
N HIS A 194 -10.81 -10.16 -2.42
CA HIS A 194 -12.02 -9.52 -2.97
C HIS A 194 -11.69 -8.27 -3.78
N GLY A 195 -10.48 -7.72 -3.59
CA GLY A 195 -9.96 -6.59 -4.34
C GLY A 195 -8.45 -6.48 -4.19
N GLN A 196 -7.82 -5.89 -5.21
CA GLN A 196 -6.39 -5.60 -5.24
C GLN A 196 -6.21 -4.19 -5.79
N VAL A 197 -5.24 -3.45 -5.23
CA VAL A 197 -4.88 -2.13 -5.74
C VAL A 197 -3.40 -2.15 -6.12
N GLY A 198 -3.15 -2.19 -7.44
CA GLY A 198 -1.82 -2.35 -8.02
C GLY A 198 -1.05 -1.06 -8.17
N GLN A 199 0.25 -1.21 -8.26
CA GLN A 199 1.19 -0.17 -8.69
C GLN A 199 1.98 -0.69 -9.90
N GLN A 200 2.78 0.20 -10.50
CA GLN A 200 3.57 -0.12 -11.69
C GLN A 200 5.08 -0.09 -11.39
N PRO A 201 5.64 -1.07 -10.64
CA PRO A 201 7.02 -1.05 -10.19
C PRO A 201 8.04 -1.07 -11.34
N TYR A 202 7.73 -1.78 -12.44
CA TYR A 202 8.55 -1.73 -13.65
C TYR A 202 8.68 -0.29 -14.17
N MET A 203 7.56 0.43 -14.28
CA MET A 203 7.55 1.81 -14.78
C MET A 203 8.26 2.77 -13.81
N MET A 204 8.22 2.51 -12.50
CA MET A 204 9.00 3.29 -11.53
C MET A 204 10.49 3.18 -11.81
N GLY A 205 11.01 1.96 -11.95
CA GLY A 205 12.42 1.72 -12.29
C GLY A 205 12.79 2.30 -13.65
N TYR A 206 11.98 2.03 -14.67
CA TYR A 206 12.20 2.52 -16.04
C TYR A 206 12.27 4.05 -16.10
N LYS A 207 11.24 4.75 -15.59
CA LYS A 207 11.21 6.22 -15.58
C LYS A 207 12.36 6.81 -14.75
N SER A 208 12.73 6.20 -13.62
CA SER A 208 13.83 6.67 -12.78
C SER A 208 15.15 6.73 -13.54
N MET A 209 15.42 5.79 -14.45
CA MET A 209 16.63 5.81 -15.27
C MET A 209 16.65 6.99 -16.23
N PHE A 210 15.51 7.31 -16.87
CA PHE A 210 15.42 8.48 -17.75
C PHE A 210 15.51 9.79 -16.97
N VAL A 211 14.90 9.87 -15.79
CA VAL A 211 15.03 11.03 -14.90
C VAL A 211 16.49 11.26 -14.51
N LEU A 212 17.22 10.21 -14.13
CA LEU A 212 18.65 10.31 -13.83
C LEU A 212 19.46 10.75 -15.06
N LYS A 213 19.15 10.21 -16.25
CA LYS A 213 19.79 10.61 -17.50
C LYS A 213 19.54 12.10 -17.77
N ASP A 214 18.31 12.59 -17.67
CA ASP A 214 17.97 13.99 -17.92
C ASP A 214 18.70 14.93 -16.92
N ILE A 215 18.84 14.52 -15.65
CA ILE A 215 19.62 15.25 -14.64
C ILE A 215 21.10 15.35 -15.07
N VAL A 216 21.70 14.26 -15.55
CA VAL A 216 23.12 14.24 -16.00
C VAL A 216 23.29 15.07 -17.26
N ASP A 217 22.32 15.04 -18.18
CA ASP A 217 22.30 15.84 -19.40
C ASP A 217 22.01 17.35 -19.15
N GLY A 218 21.75 17.75 -17.90
CA GLY A 218 21.43 19.13 -17.53
C GLY A 218 20.05 19.60 -18.00
N LYS A 219 19.14 18.67 -18.32
CA LYS A 219 17.78 19.00 -18.76
C LYS A 219 16.85 19.35 -17.60
N SER A 220 15.85 20.18 -17.88
CA SER A 220 14.77 20.46 -16.93
C SER A 220 13.84 19.27 -16.79
N LEU A 221 13.54 18.89 -15.55
CA LEU A 221 12.55 17.85 -15.25
C LEU A 221 11.14 18.43 -15.32
N LYS A 222 10.19 17.59 -15.77
CA LYS A 222 8.74 17.87 -15.70
C LYS A 222 8.15 17.00 -14.62
N PHE A 223 7.27 17.58 -13.81
CA PHE A 223 6.61 16.89 -12.70
C PHE A 223 5.11 16.87 -12.88
N ASP A 224 4.46 15.84 -12.38
CA ASP A 224 3.00 15.77 -12.23
C ASP A 224 2.55 16.56 -10.99
N ASN A 225 3.45 16.71 -10.02
CA ASN A 225 3.30 17.60 -8.86
C ASN A 225 4.61 18.37 -8.63
N ASP A 226 4.61 19.63 -8.98
CA ASP A 226 5.80 20.49 -8.87
C ASP A 226 6.23 20.69 -7.40
N ALA A 227 5.30 20.88 -6.48
CA ALA A 227 5.61 21.10 -5.07
C ALA A 227 6.29 19.91 -4.44
N ALA A 228 5.86 18.71 -4.80
CA ALA A 228 6.46 17.45 -4.36
C ALA A 228 7.60 16.98 -5.29
N LYS A 229 7.87 17.65 -6.42
CA LYS A 229 8.79 17.18 -7.47
C LYS A 229 8.56 15.69 -7.79
N ALA A 230 7.29 15.32 -8.00
CA ALA A 230 6.87 13.95 -8.20
C ALA A 230 6.48 13.67 -9.65
N ILE A 231 6.88 12.49 -10.13
CA ILE A 231 6.49 11.90 -11.42
C ILE A 231 5.73 10.63 -11.08
N TYR A 232 4.43 10.65 -11.31
CA TYR A 232 3.60 9.54 -10.91
C TYR A 232 3.56 8.42 -11.95
N THR A 233 3.48 7.20 -11.44
CA THR A 233 3.06 6.02 -12.20
C THR A 233 1.59 5.75 -11.90
N GLY A 234 0.90 5.11 -12.84
CA GLY A 234 -0.50 4.73 -12.65
C GLY A 234 -0.70 3.74 -11.50
N LEU A 235 -1.95 3.53 -11.16
CA LEU A 235 -2.38 2.45 -10.28
C LEU A 235 -3.54 1.70 -10.93
N ASP A 236 -3.71 0.42 -10.55
CA ASP A 236 -4.76 -0.44 -11.05
C ASP A 236 -5.71 -0.83 -9.92
N VAL A 237 -7.00 -0.73 -10.14
CA VAL A 237 -8.05 -1.14 -9.19
C VAL A 237 -8.71 -2.39 -9.72
N CYS A 238 -8.42 -3.52 -9.10
CA CYS A 238 -8.78 -4.84 -9.58
C CYS A 238 -9.78 -5.53 -8.65
N MET A 239 -10.89 -5.95 -9.23
CA MET A 239 -11.89 -6.80 -8.62
C MET A 239 -12.24 -7.94 -9.60
N ARG A 240 -12.95 -8.98 -9.13
CA ARG A 240 -13.33 -10.10 -10.02
C ARG A 240 -14.02 -9.67 -11.32
N PRO A 241 -14.93 -8.68 -11.33
CA PRO A 241 -15.61 -8.27 -12.57
C PRO A 241 -14.70 -7.65 -13.63
N ASN A 242 -13.57 -7.06 -13.25
CA ASN A 242 -12.63 -6.40 -14.18
C ASN A 242 -11.24 -7.03 -14.20
N ILE A 243 -11.09 -8.25 -13.70
CA ILE A 243 -9.80 -8.91 -13.53
C ILE A 243 -9.02 -9.08 -14.85
N GLU A 244 -9.72 -9.30 -15.96
CA GLU A 244 -9.08 -9.48 -17.29
C GLU A 244 -8.32 -8.22 -17.72
N SER A 245 -8.85 -7.02 -17.45
CA SER A 245 -8.15 -5.77 -17.75
C SER A 245 -6.93 -5.54 -16.86
N CYS A 246 -6.91 -6.10 -15.66
CA CYS A 246 -5.78 -6.03 -14.74
C CYS A 246 -4.64 -7.02 -15.08
N ILE A 247 -4.95 -8.13 -15.77
CA ILE A 247 -3.95 -9.13 -16.17
C ILE A 247 -3.27 -8.71 -17.48
N ALA A 248 -3.98 -7.95 -18.32
CA ALA A 248 -3.48 -7.53 -19.64
C ALA A 248 -2.50 -6.34 -19.60
N GLY A 249 -2.35 -5.64 -18.47
CA GLY A 249 -1.44 -4.52 -18.24
C GLY A 249 -0.15 -4.97 -17.59
#